data_8f456884a0fd37d6c88617d839aab758
#
_entry.id   8f456884a0fd37d6c88617d839aab758
#
_cell.length_a   1.000
_cell.length_b   1.000
_cell.length_c   1.000
_cell.angle_alpha   90.00
_cell.angle_beta   90.00
_cell.angle_gamma   90.00
#
_symmetry.space_group_name_H-M   'P 1'
#
loop_
_entity.id
_entity.type
_entity.pdbx_description
1 polymer ?
#
loop_
_entity_poly.entity_id
_entity_poly.type
_entity_poly.pdbx_seq_one_letter_code
_entity_poly.pdbx_strand_id
1 'polypeptide(L)'
;NGLNHTPEPKPGDPAAIASVFGGQDKYAQKLAEELRAAGVKPRDAWPQSFNVNDVLYWIENTMYGRQAVFLVDYDAARDNILLFDTAGKQIEKREDQLKFFAELRKAKVQIIAPPIPVLLAVNGNRVVPSQLAKDLKAMGFDLITWTFERADLRQGASKAGFYYDFDPMGAAVKSDSDMYKALDVLAREVGILGMFSDWPATVTYYASCMRLK
;
A
#
# COMPACT_ATOMS: atom_id res chain seq x y z
N ASN A 1 -29.70 1.00 -32.13
CA ASN A 1 -29.69 2.04 -31.10
C ASN A 1 -28.54 1.77 -30.15
N GLY A 2 -27.34 2.27 -30.54
CA GLY A 2 -26.15 2.18 -29.70
C GLY A 2 -26.29 3.16 -28.53
N LEU A 3 -26.43 2.64 -27.34
CA LEU A 3 -26.21 3.40 -26.13
C LEU A 3 -24.70 3.70 -26.11
N ASN A 4 -24.34 4.95 -26.38
CA ASN A 4 -22.98 5.46 -26.11
C ASN A 4 -22.76 5.34 -24.60
N HIS A 5 -22.18 4.24 -24.16
CA HIS A 5 -21.56 4.17 -22.85
C HIS A 5 -20.33 5.10 -22.89
N THR A 6 -20.50 6.33 -22.45
CA THR A 6 -19.35 7.08 -21.96
C THR A 6 -18.74 6.21 -20.83
N PRO A 7 -17.45 5.85 -20.90
CA PRO A 7 -16.82 5.09 -19.82
C PRO A 7 -17.06 5.85 -18.51
N GLU A 8 -17.62 5.18 -17.51
CA GLU A 8 -17.69 5.76 -16.18
C GLU A 8 -16.27 6.16 -15.73
N PRO A 9 -16.11 7.37 -15.17
CA PRO A 9 -14.80 7.81 -14.72
C PRO A 9 -14.28 6.81 -13.68
N LYS A 10 -13.04 6.35 -13.87
CA LYS A 10 -12.40 5.44 -12.91
C LYS A 10 -12.27 6.14 -11.57
N PRO A 11 -12.48 5.45 -10.44
CA PRO A 11 -12.19 6.00 -9.12
C PRO A 11 -10.77 6.58 -9.09
N GLY A 12 -10.65 7.84 -8.66
CA GLY A 12 -9.36 8.54 -8.65
C GLY A 12 -8.97 9.25 -9.95
N ASP A 13 -9.84 9.23 -10.98
CA ASP A 13 -9.61 10.01 -12.19
C ASP A 13 -9.56 11.54 -11.85
N PRO A 14 -8.44 12.22 -12.12
CA PRO A 14 -8.30 13.64 -11.81
C PRO A 14 -9.38 14.53 -12.45
N ALA A 15 -9.87 14.17 -13.65
CA ALA A 15 -10.93 14.92 -14.31
C ALA A 15 -12.28 14.75 -13.59
N ALA A 16 -12.59 13.54 -13.13
CA ALA A 16 -13.77 13.28 -12.31
C ALA A 16 -13.69 14.00 -10.96
N ILE A 17 -12.54 13.95 -10.29
CA ILE A 17 -12.30 14.66 -9.03
C ILE A 17 -12.44 16.17 -9.23
N ALA A 18 -11.85 16.74 -10.28
CA ALA A 18 -11.97 18.16 -10.58
C ALA A 18 -13.42 18.57 -10.84
N SER A 19 -14.19 17.76 -11.57
CA SER A 19 -15.60 18.08 -11.88
C SER A 19 -16.53 18.00 -10.68
N VAL A 20 -16.28 17.06 -9.75
CA VAL A 20 -17.15 16.85 -8.57
C VAL A 20 -16.74 17.73 -7.40
N PHE A 21 -15.44 17.87 -7.13
CA PHE A 21 -14.92 18.53 -5.94
C PHE A 21 -14.27 19.88 -6.22
N GLY A 22 -13.99 20.22 -7.48
CA GLY A 22 -13.31 21.45 -7.86
C GLY A 22 -11.78 21.38 -7.74
N GLY A 23 -11.20 20.19 -7.60
CA GLY A 23 -9.76 19.94 -7.56
C GLY A 23 -9.34 18.90 -6.53
N GLN A 24 -8.09 18.43 -6.65
CA GLN A 24 -7.53 17.38 -5.81
C GLN A 24 -7.43 17.81 -4.34
N ASP A 25 -6.98 19.02 -4.08
CA ASP A 25 -6.90 19.60 -2.74
C ASP A 25 -8.27 19.75 -2.07
N LYS A 26 -9.32 20.08 -2.84
CA LYS A 26 -10.70 20.11 -2.33
C LYS A 26 -11.22 18.73 -1.96
N TYR A 27 -10.86 17.71 -2.75
CA TYR A 27 -11.14 16.32 -2.43
C TYR A 27 -10.46 15.90 -1.12
N ALA A 28 -9.15 16.14 -0.99
CA ALA A 28 -8.41 15.84 0.21
C ALA A 28 -8.93 16.60 1.45
N GLN A 29 -9.28 17.88 1.27
CA GLN A 29 -9.90 18.73 2.29
C GLN A 29 -11.24 18.13 2.76
N LYS A 30 -12.09 17.71 1.81
CA LYS A 30 -13.42 17.16 2.11
C LYS A 30 -13.34 15.94 3.04
N LEU A 31 -12.40 15.03 2.81
CA LEU A 31 -12.20 13.88 3.71
C LEU A 31 -11.88 14.32 5.14
N ALA A 32 -10.97 15.27 5.32
CA ALA A 32 -10.58 15.77 6.63
C ALA A 32 -11.73 16.50 7.34
N GLU A 33 -12.56 17.23 6.60
CA GLU A 33 -13.76 17.90 7.12
C GLU A 33 -14.82 16.89 7.58
N GLU A 34 -15.07 15.84 6.83
CA GLU A 34 -16.01 14.77 7.20
C GLU A 34 -15.55 14.03 8.45
N LEU A 35 -14.29 13.65 8.52
CA LEU A 35 -13.72 13.03 9.73
C LEU A 35 -13.87 13.93 10.96
N ARG A 36 -13.60 15.22 10.81
CA ARG A 36 -13.76 16.21 11.88
C ARG A 36 -15.22 16.38 12.27
N ALA A 37 -16.12 16.50 11.30
CA ALA A 37 -17.56 16.65 11.54
C ALA A 37 -18.16 15.41 12.25
N ALA A 38 -17.64 14.22 11.92
CA ALA A 38 -18.01 12.96 12.60
C ALA A 38 -17.36 12.80 14.00
N GLY A 39 -16.53 13.74 14.44
CA GLY A 39 -15.85 13.68 15.73
C GLY A 39 -14.74 12.63 15.81
N VAL A 40 -14.23 12.16 14.68
CA VAL A 40 -13.14 11.17 14.62
C VAL A 40 -11.85 11.82 15.13
N LYS A 41 -11.22 11.21 16.11
CA LYS A 41 -9.94 11.73 16.63
C LYS A 41 -8.80 11.41 15.67
N PRO A 42 -7.79 12.29 15.54
CA PRO A 42 -6.66 12.05 14.62
C PRO A 42 -5.96 10.70 14.81
N ARG A 43 -5.84 10.23 16.03
CA ARG A 43 -5.23 8.93 16.36
C ARG A 43 -6.04 7.71 15.88
N ASP A 44 -7.32 7.92 15.59
CA ASP A 44 -8.25 6.86 15.19
C ASP A 44 -8.52 6.89 13.66
N ALA A 45 -7.83 7.78 12.92
CA ALA A 45 -7.97 7.95 11.47
C ALA A 45 -6.64 7.75 10.75
N TRP A 46 -6.69 7.00 9.66
CA TRP A 46 -5.57 6.68 8.77
C TRP A 46 -5.95 7.05 7.33
N PRO A 47 -6.00 8.35 7.00
CA PRO A 47 -6.33 8.77 5.65
C PRO A 47 -5.28 8.26 4.68
N GLN A 48 -5.72 7.74 3.52
CA GLN A 48 -4.84 7.06 2.59
C GLN A 48 -5.18 7.40 1.15
N SER A 49 -4.17 7.53 0.32
CA SER A 49 -4.33 7.79 -1.11
C SER A 49 -3.15 7.25 -1.92
N PHE A 50 -3.43 6.84 -3.16
CA PHE A 50 -2.43 6.62 -4.19
C PHE A 50 -1.91 7.94 -4.79
N ASN A 51 -2.63 9.04 -4.60
CA ASN A 51 -2.17 10.37 -5.01
C ASN A 51 -1.35 11.00 -3.88
N VAL A 52 -0.07 11.18 -4.13
CA VAL A 52 0.86 11.77 -3.15
C VAL A 52 0.45 13.18 -2.72
N ASN A 53 -0.22 13.95 -3.59
CA ASN A 53 -0.68 15.30 -3.27
C ASN A 53 -1.74 15.32 -2.16
N ASP A 54 -2.62 14.30 -2.10
CA ASP A 54 -3.58 14.17 -1.01
C ASP A 54 -2.86 13.98 0.33
N VAL A 55 -1.86 13.10 0.35
CA VAL A 55 -1.08 12.79 1.55
C VAL A 55 -0.34 14.03 2.04
N LEU A 56 0.32 14.75 1.14
CA LEU A 56 1.01 16.01 1.45
C LEU A 56 0.02 17.07 1.94
N TYR A 57 -1.15 17.18 1.30
CA TYR A 57 -2.19 18.10 1.75
C TYR A 57 -2.61 17.80 3.20
N TRP A 58 -2.89 16.55 3.54
CA TRP A 58 -3.26 16.19 4.91
C TRP A 58 -2.18 16.47 5.92
N ILE A 59 -0.90 16.25 5.57
CA ILE A 59 0.25 16.53 6.43
C ILE A 59 0.38 18.02 6.71
N GLU A 60 0.20 18.85 5.69
CA GLU A 60 0.43 20.29 5.79
C GLU A 60 -0.76 21.07 6.35
N ASN A 61 -1.99 20.62 6.05
CA ASN A 61 -3.19 21.43 6.25
C ASN A 61 -4.20 20.84 7.25
N THR A 62 -3.95 19.64 7.81
CA THR A 62 -4.93 18.99 8.66
C THR A 62 -4.31 18.39 9.93
N MET A 63 -5.16 18.13 10.91
CA MET A 63 -4.77 17.41 12.11
C MET A 63 -4.55 15.90 11.89
N TYR A 64 -4.96 15.36 10.74
CA TYR A 64 -4.90 13.93 10.41
C TYR A 64 -3.59 13.51 9.70
N GLY A 65 -2.72 14.46 9.37
CA GLY A 65 -1.50 14.22 8.58
C GLY A 65 -0.50 13.26 9.22
N ARG A 66 -0.48 13.14 10.56
CA ARG A 66 0.47 12.26 11.25
C ARG A 66 0.32 10.79 10.87
N GLN A 67 -0.91 10.34 10.59
CA GLN A 67 -1.23 8.97 10.21
C GLN A 67 -1.65 8.86 8.73
N ALA A 68 -1.34 9.88 7.92
CA ALA A 68 -1.58 9.83 6.49
C ALA A 68 -0.68 8.77 5.84
N VAL A 69 -1.29 7.95 5.00
CA VAL A 69 -0.67 6.77 4.36
C VAL A 69 -0.55 7.00 2.87
N PHE A 70 0.66 6.91 2.35
CA PHE A 70 0.88 6.91 0.90
C PHE A 70 0.82 5.49 0.36
N LEU A 71 -0.24 5.19 -0.37
CA LEU A 71 -0.42 3.92 -1.08
C LEU A 71 0.46 3.89 -2.33
N VAL A 72 1.20 2.82 -2.51
CA VAL A 72 2.02 2.58 -3.70
C VAL A 72 1.47 1.38 -4.43
N ASP A 73 1.24 1.49 -5.73
CA ASP A 73 0.72 0.41 -6.57
C ASP A 73 1.85 -0.42 -7.19
N TYR A 74 1.51 -1.48 -7.90
CA TYR A 74 2.44 -2.46 -8.47
C TYR A 74 2.07 -2.83 -9.91
N ASP A 75 3.05 -2.78 -10.78
CA ASP A 75 2.96 -3.28 -12.14
C ASP A 75 3.56 -4.69 -12.20
N ALA A 76 2.70 -5.70 -12.11
CA ALA A 76 3.11 -7.09 -12.16
C ALA A 76 3.80 -7.47 -13.48
N ALA A 77 3.45 -6.81 -14.59
CA ALA A 77 4.07 -7.09 -15.90
C ALA A 77 5.52 -6.63 -15.97
N ARG A 78 5.90 -5.64 -15.16
CA ARG A 78 7.26 -5.07 -15.11
C ARG A 78 8.02 -5.43 -13.83
N ASP A 79 7.38 -6.16 -12.92
CA ASP A 79 7.91 -6.45 -11.57
C ASP A 79 8.44 -5.17 -10.90
N ASN A 80 7.64 -4.11 -10.91
CA ASN A 80 8.03 -2.82 -10.38
C ASN A 80 6.87 -2.11 -9.69
N ILE A 81 7.19 -1.22 -8.76
CA ILE A 81 6.17 -0.35 -8.17
C ILE A 81 5.72 0.70 -9.18
N LEU A 82 4.42 1.00 -9.17
CA LEU A 82 3.86 2.16 -9.85
C LEU A 82 3.93 3.35 -8.92
N LEU A 83 4.83 4.27 -9.23
CA LEU A 83 5.08 5.47 -8.44
C LEU A 83 4.99 6.70 -9.32
N PHE A 84 4.24 7.70 -8.86
CA PHE A 84 4.07 8.96 -9.56
C PHE A 84 4.51 10.11 -8.67
N ASP A 85 5.18 11.11 -9.25
CA ASP A 85 5.55 12.33 -8.55
C ASP A 85 4.35 13.27 -8.35
N THR A 86 4.59 14.42 -7.73
CA THR A 86 3.56 15.44 -7.46
C THR A 86 2.97 16.08 -8.71
N ALA A 87 3.64 15.96 -9.85
CA ALA A 87 3.15 16.39 -11.17
C ALA A 87 2.41 15.28 -11.93
N GLY A 88 2.29 14.08 -11.34
CA GLY A 88 1.66 12.91 -11.98
C GLY A 88 2.55 12.21 -12.99
N LYS A 89 3.86 12.49 -13.01
CA LYS A 89 4.82 11.80 -13.86
C LYS A 89 5.28 10.50 -13.21
N GLN A 90 5.25 9.42 -13.96
CA GLN A 90 5.71 8.11 -13.48
C GLN A 90 7.23 8.10 -13.25
N ILE A 91 7.64 7.53 -12.13
CA ILE A 91 9.03 7.31 -11.74
C ILE A 91 9.33 5.81 -11.89
N GLU A 92 10.02 5.45 -12.97
CA GLU A 92 10.23 4.03 -13.33
C GLU A 92 11.50 3.43 -12.74
N LYS A 93 12.60 4.20 -12.69
CA LYS A 93 13.89 3.69 -12.24
C LYS A 93 13.95 3.59 -10.73
N ARG A 94 14.40 2.46 -10.21
CA ARG A 94 14.53 2.21 -8.77
C ARG A 94 15.33 3.30 -8.05
N GLU A 95 16.41 3.75 -8.64
CA GLU A 95 17.25 4.81 -8.06
C GLU A 95 16.46 6.11 -7.86
N ASP A 96 15.66 6.51 -8.84
CA ASP A 96 14.84 7.73 -8.77
C ASP A 96 13.65 7.55 -7.83
N GLN A 97 13.08 6.33 -7.76
CA GLN A 97 12.06 5.98 -6.76
C GLN A 97 12.60 6.15 -5.34
N LEU A 98 13.81 5.67 -5.06
CA LEU A 98 14.43 5.82 -3.74
C LEU A 98 14.75 7.29 -3.42
N LYS A 99 15.18 8.09 -4.39
CA LYS A 99 15.33 9.54 -4.21
C LYS A 99 14.01 10.20 -3.86
N PHE A 100 12.95 9.85 -4.57
CA PHE A 100 11.61 10.39 -4.30
C PHE A 100 11.11 9.99 -2.90
N PHE A 101 11.27 8.76 -2.48
CA PHE A 101 10.96 8.38 -1.10
C PHE A 101 11.75 9.19 -0.07
N ALA A 102 13.03 9.46 -0.33
CA ALA A 102 13.83 10.30 0.56
C ALA A 102 13.29 11.74 0.64
N GLU A 103 12.77 12.29 -0.48
CA GLU A 103 12.09 13.58 -0.49
C GLU A 103 10.77 13.54 0.29
N LEU A 104 9.96 12.50 0.11
CA LEU A 104 8.74 12.31 0.88
C LEU A 104 9.01 12.22 2.38
N ARG A 105 10.11 11.57 2.77
CA ARG A 105 10.50 11.51 4.18
C ARG A 105 10.83 12.89 4.74
N LYS A 106 11.51 13.73 3.97
CA LYS A 106 11.77 15.15 4.33
C LYS A 106 10.46 15.96 4.42
N ALA A 107 9.49 15.67 3.56
CA ALA A 107 8.14 16.22 3.58
C ALA A 107 7.23 15.64 4.70
N LYS A 108 7.82 14.87 5.64
CA LYS A 108 7.15 14.30 6.82
C LYS A 108 6.13 13.20 6.49
N VAL A 109 6.18 12.59 5.32
CA VAL A 109 5.46 11.34 5.08
C VAL A 109 6.09 10.27 5.98
N GLN A 110 5.28 9.64 6.82
CA GLN A 110 5.76 8.66 7.78
C GLN A 110 5.44 7.24 7.35
N ILE A 111 4.33 7.04 6.64
CA ILE A 111 3.78 5.71 6.36
C ILE A 111 3.66 5.52 4.85
N ILE A 112 4.31 4.46 4.37
CA ILE A 112 4.20 3.98 2.98
C ILE A 112 3.46 2.64 3.00
N ALA A 113 2.53 2.46 2.06
CA ALA A 113 1.77 1.22 1.97
C ALA A 113 1.88 0.58 0.58
N PRO A 114 2.94 -0.19 0.31
CA PRO A 114 3.07 -0.97 -0.90
C PRO A 114 2.37 -2.33 -0.76
N PRO A 115 2.00 -2.98 -1.87
CA PRO A 115 1.42 -4.32 -1.82
C PRO A 115 2.46 -5.38 -1.41
N ILE A 116 1.95 -6.52 -0.94
CA ILE A 116 2.76 -7.63 -0.42
C ILE A 116 3.93 -8.03 -1.33
N PRO A 117 3.75 -8.21 -2.68
CA PRO A 117 4.83 -8.73 -3.52
C PRO A 117 6.07 -7.85 -3.55
N VAL A 118 5.95 -6.56 -3.31
CA VAL A 118 7.13 -5.68 -3.34
C VAL A 118 7.87 -5.62 -2.01
N LEU A 119 7.29 -6.11 -0.92
CA LEU A 119 7.93 -6.17 0.40
C LEU A 119 8.63 -7.50 0.66
N LEU A 120 8.32 -8.53 -0.12
CA LEU A 120 8.84 -9.88 0.05
C LEU A 120 9.70 -10.31 -1.13
N ALA A 121 10.55 -11.28 -0.89
CA ALA A 121 11.37 -11.99 -1.87
C ALA A 121 11.54 -13.45 -1.43
N VAL A 122 12.10 -14.28 -2.31
CA VAL A 122 12.46 -15.67 -1.99
C VAL A 122 13.97 -15.85 -2.03
N ASN A 123 14.50 -16.52 -1.02
CA ASN A 123 15.88 -16.99 -0.98
C ASN A 123 15.88 -18.52 -0.74
N GLY A 124 16.18 -19.27 -1.80
CA GLY A 124 16.00 -20.73 -1.81
C GLY A 124 14.53 -21.13 -1.66
N ASN A 125 14.18 -21.72 -0.53
CA ASN A 125 12.80 -22.11 -0.19
C ASN A 125 12.21 -21.27 0.98
N ARG A 126 12.79 -20.12 1.27
CA ARG A 126 12.37 -19.25 2.36
C ARG A 126 11.88 -17.91 1.83
N VAL A 127 10.77 -17.43 2.38
CA VAL A 127 10.33 -16.04 2.23
C VAL A 127 11.27 -15.15 3.06
N VAL A 128 11.68 -14.02 2.50
CA VAL A 128 12.55 -13.04 3.15
C VAL A 128 12.11 -11.62 2.80
N PRO A 129 12.50 -10.59 3.59
CA PRO A 129 12.26 -9.20 3.20
C PRO A 129 12.93 -8.85 1.86
N SER A 130 12.23 -8.15 0.99
CA SER A 130 12.78 -7.62 -0.26
C SER A 130 13.82 -6.53 0.00
N GLN A 131 14.60 -6.19 -1.03
CA GLN A 131 15.52 -5.05 -0.92
C GLN A 131 14.76 -3.73 -0.74
N LEU A 132 13.61 -3.54 -1.43
CA LEU A 132 12.79 -2.34 -1.24
C LEU A 132 12.28 -2.20 0.20
N ALA A 133 11.83 -3.30 0.83
CA ALA A 133 11.41 -3.27 2.22
C ALA A 133 12.54 -2.79 3.15
N LYS A 134 13.75 -3.31 2.94
CA LYS A 134 14.94 -2.90 3.71
C LYS A 134 15.27 -1.42 3.49
N ASP A 135 15.23 -0.95 2.25
CA ASP A 135 15.54 0.44 1.91
C ASP A 135 14.54 1.41 2.56
N LEU A 136 13.24 1.12 2.46
CA LEU A 136 12.19 1.94 3.08
C LEU A 136 12.32 1.97 4.61
N LYS A 137 12.59 0.82 5.24
CA LYS A 137 12.83 0.77 6.69
C LYS A 137 14.10 1.54 7.10
N ALA A 138 15.17 1.44 6.32
CA ALA A 138 16.42 2.19 6.56
C ALA A 138 16.22 3.70 6.43
N MET A 139 15.27 4.15 5.58
CA MET A 139 14.86 5.55 5.49
C MET A 139 13.96 6.00 6.66
N GLY A 140 13.56 5.08 7.54
CA GLY A 140 12.75 5.37 8.73
C GLY A 140 11.26 5.43 8.46
N PHE A 141 10.76 4.81 7.38
CA PHE A 141 9.33 4.68 7.15
C PHE A 141 8.72 3.57 8.00
N ASP A 142 7.49 3.84 8.47
CA ASP A 142 6.58 2.80 8.87
C ASP A 142 5.90 2.22 7.63
N LEU A 143 5.67 0.91 7.63
CA LEU A 143 5.08 0.22 6.50
C LEU A 143 3.74 -0.39 6.87
N ILE A 144 2.74 -0.17 6.01
CA ILE A 144 1.49 -0.92 5.96
C ILE A 144 1.50 -1.67 4.64
N THR A 145 0.88 -2.84 4.56
CA THR A 145 0.80 -3.59 3.30
C THR A 145 -0.60 -4.07 2.99
N TRP A 146 -0.85 -4.52 1.75
CA TRP A 146 -2.16 -4.93 1.23
C TRP A 146 -2.02 -5.95 0.10
N THR A 147 -2.98 -6.80 -0.18
CA THR A 147 -4.07 -7.25 0.67
C THR A 147 -3.83 -8.71 0.99
N PHE A 148 -3.93 -9.09 2.24
CA PHE A 148 -3.68 -10.45 2.68
C PHE A 148 -4.64 -11.44 2.03
N GLU A 149 -5.12 -12.38 2.24
CA GLU A 149 -6.05 -13.42 1.77
C GLU A 149 -6.67 -13.27 0.35
N ARG A 150 -6.24 -12.32 -0.49
CA ARG A 150 -6.81 -12.13 -1.85
C ARG A 150 -6.34 -13.15 -2.89
N ALA A 151 -5.47 -14.05 -2.53
CA ALA A 151 -4.91 -15.06 -3.42
C ALA A 151 -5.49 -16.45 -3.14
N ASP A 152 -5.84 -17.17 -4.18
CA ASP A 152 -6.21 -18.60 -4.08
C ASP A 152 -4.98 -19.48 -4.30
N LEU A 153 -4.33 -19.86 -3.21
CA LEU A 153 -3.11 -20.69 -3.25
C LEU A 153 -3.36 -22.17 -3.54
N ARG A 154 -4.62 -22.61 -3.61
CA ARG A 154 -4.95 -24.01 -3.96
C ARG A 154 -4.49 -24.38 -5.36
N GLN A 155 -4.34 -23.39 -6.24
CA GLN A 155 -3.81 -23.58 -7.59
C GLN A 155 -2.30 -23.33 -7.72
N GLY A 156 -1.62 -23.09 -6.60
CA GLY A 156 -0.21 -22.72 -6.53
C GLY A 156 0.03 -21.20 -6.61
N ALA A 157 1.18 -20.75 -6.10
CA ALA A 157 1.53 -19.34 -6.02
C ALA A 157 1.50 -18.62 -7.39
N SER A 158 1.94 -19.30 -8.47
CA SER A 158 1.94 -18.73 -9.83
C SER A 158 0.54 -18.41 -10.40
N LYS A 159 -0.53 -18.90 -9.79
CA LYS A 159 -1.92 -18.63 -10.20
C LYS A 159 -2.70 -17.84 -9.14
N ALA A 160 -2.07 -17.50 -8.06
CA ALA A 160 -2.68 -16.81 -6.92
C ALA A 160 -2.88 -15.30 -7.12
N GLY A 161 -2.66 -14.79 -8.33
CA GLY A 161 -2.67 -13.36 -8.62
C GLY A 161 -1.40 -12.67 -8.13
N PHE A 162 -1.28 -11.37 -8.39
CA PHE A 162 -0.05 -10.61 -8.17
C PHE A 162 0.44 -10.55 -6.71
N TYR A 163 -0.41 -10.86 -5.74
CA TYR A 163 -0.03 -10.80 -4.31
C TYR A 163 1.09 -11.75 -3.91
N TYR A 164 1.33 -12.80 -4.71
CA TYR A 164 2.41 -13.77 -4.51
C TYR A 164 3.44 -13.78 -5.64
N ASP A 165 3.50 -12.73 -6.46
CA ASP A 165 4.48 -12.58 -7.56
C ASP A 165 5.94 -12.56 -7.06
N PHE A 166 6.17 -12.33 -5.78
CA PHE A 166 7.50 -12.48 -5.17
C PHE A 166 7.99 -13.95 -5.16
N ASP A 167 7.11 -14.93 -5.39
CA ASP A 167 7.42 -16.36 -5.47
C ASP A 167 6.75 -17.02 -6.70
N PRO A 168 7.10 -16.57 -7.92
CA PRO A 168 6.41 -17.03 -9.14
C PRO A 168 6.58 -18.53 -9.42
N MET A 169 7.61 -19.15 -8.85
CA MET A 169 7.89 -20.58 -9.00
C MET A 169 7.26 -21.42 -7.90
N GLY A 170 6.65 -20.83 -6.87
CA GLY A 170 6.12 -21.55 -5.72
C GLY A 170 7.20 -22.27 -4.92
N ALA A 171 8.39 -21.68 -4.83
CA ALA A 171 9.52 -22.30 -4.13
C ALA A 171 9.31 -22.31 -2.60
N ALA A 172 8.74 -21.24 -2.07
CA ALA A 172 8.50 -21.03 -0.63
C ALA A 172 7.03 -21.15 -0.23
N VAL A 173 6.10 -20.71 -1.12
CA VAL A 173 4.66 -20.68 -0.87
C VAL A 173 3.98 -21.72 -1.77
N LYS A 174 3.43 -22.77 -1.17
CA LYS A 174 2.89 -23.93 -1.88
C LYS A 174 1.43 -24.23 -1.54
N SER A 175 0.91 -23.65 -0.49
CA SER A 175 -0.42 -23.92 0.03
C SER A 175 -0.97 -22.72 0.82
N ASP A 176 -2.27 -22.73 1.09
CA ASP A 176 -2.93 -21.67 1.88
C ASP A 176 -2.29 -21.49 3.26
N SER A 177 -1.79 -22.57 3.88
CA SER A 177 -1.11 -22.46 5.17
C SER A 177 0.22 -21.69 5.07
N ASP A 178 0.85 -21.66 3.91
CA ASP A 178 2.12 -20.97 3.71
C ASP A 178 1.96 -19.43 3.68
N MET A 179 0.72 -18.92 3.57
CA MET A 179 0.46 -17.49 3.74
C MET A 179 0.93 -16.99 5.11
N TYR A 180 0.87 -17.82 6.14
CA TYR A 180 1.40 -17.47 7.47
C TYR A 180 2.92 -17.31 7.49
N LYS A 181 3.67 -17.96 6.59
CA LYS A 181 5.11 -17.70 6.42
C LYS A 181 5.36 -16.29 5.89
N ALA A 182 4.57 -15.87 4.91
CA ALA A 182 4.63 -14.49 4.39
C ALA A 182 4.25 -13.48 5.48
N LEU A 183 3.17 -13.74 6.23
CA LEU A 183 2.73 -12.89 7.33
C LEU A 183 3.80 -12.80 8.45
N ASP A 184 4.46 -13.91 8.79
CA ASP A 184 5.53 -13.92 9.80
C ASP A 184 6.71 -13.04 9.38
N VAL A 185 7.15 -13.15 8.14
CA VAL A 185 8.23 -12.31 7.60
C VAL A 185 7.81 -10.84 7.56
N LEU A 186 6.60 -10.52 7.11
CA LEU A 186 6.08 -9.16 7.10
C LEU A 186 6.03 -8.56 8.51
N ALA A 187 5.49 -9.29 9.48
CA ALA A 187 5.31 -8.80 10.84
C ALA A 187 6.63 -8.68 11.61
N ARG A 188 7.53 -9.67 11.50
CA ARG A 188 8.68 -9.80 12.39
C ARG A 188 10.01 -9.40 11.75
N GLU A 189 10.18 -9.61 10.45
CA GLU A 189 11.44 -9.29 9.78
C GLU A 189 11.36 -7.95 9.02
N VAL A 190 10.26 -7.68 8.30
CA VAL A 190 10.01 -6.36 7.70
C VAL A 190 9.60 -5.36 8.78
N GLY A 191 8.82 -5.80 9.78
CA GLY A 191 8.33 -4.96 10.86
C GLY A 191 7.25 -4.00 10.34
N ILE A 192 6.21 -4.53 9.68
CA ILE A 192 5.06 -3.73 9.26
C ILE A 192 4.26 -3.25 10.47
N LEU A 193 3.67 -2.07 10.34
CA LEU A 193 2.78 -1.48 11.35
C LEU A 193 1.38 -2.12 11.31
N GLY A 194 0.95 -2.54 10.13
CA GLY A 194 -0.35 -3.16 9.90
C GLY A 194 -0.49 -3.68 8.48
N MET A 195 -1.63 -4.30 8.21
CA MET A 195 -1.95 -4.77 6.87
C MET A 195 -3.46 -4.74 6.61
N PHE A 196 -3.82 -4.63 5.34
CA PHE A 196 -5.18 -4.84 4.89
C PHE A 196 -5.45 -6.34 4.77
N SER A 197 -6.54 -6.77 5.35
CA SER A 197 -6.99 -8.15 5.36
C SER A 197 -8.48 -8.19 5.07
N ASP A 198 -8.90 -9.05 4.13
CA ASP A 198 -10.31 -9.25 3.82
C ASP A 198 -10.99 -10.14 4.89
N TRP A 199 -10.19 -10.92 5.63
CA TRP A 199 -10.63 -11.73 6.77
C TRP A 199 -9.80 -11.42 8.02
N PRO A 200 -10.10 -10.33 8.75
CA PRO A 200 -9.30 -9.86 9.87
C PRO A 200 -9.03 -10.92 10.95
N ALA A 201 -9.92 -11.94 11.05
CA ALA A 201 -9.72 -13.05 11.97
C ALA A 201 -8.41 -13.81 11.72
N THR A 202 -7.97 -13.96 10.47
CA THR A 202 -6.71 -14.64 10.10
C THR A 202 -5.51 -13.92 10.71
N VAL A 203 -5.45 -12.61 10.49
CA VAL A 203 -4.36 -11.77 11.03
C VAL A 203 -4.42 -11.68 12.54
N THR A 204 -5.62 -11.53 13.11
CA THR A 204 -5.82 -11.47 14.57
C THR A 204 -5.42 -12.79 15.24
N TYR A 205 -5.77 -13.92 14.63
CA TYR A 205 -5.35 -15.26 15.12
C TYR A 205 -3.82 -15.35 15.14
N TYR A 206 -3.16 -15.02 14.03
CA TYR A 206 -1.70 -15.01 13.97
C TYR A 206 -1.09 -14.09 15.04
N ALA A 207 -1.53 -12.84 15.12
CA ALA A 207 -1.01 -11.86 16.08
C ALA A 207 -1.16 -12.36 17.52
N SER A 208 -2.31 -12.98 17.85
CA SER A 208 -2.57 -13.54 19.18
C SER A 208 -1.66 -14.73 19.48
N CYS A 209 -1.49 -15.66 18.53
CA CYS A 209 -0.58 -16.81 18.69
C CYS A 209 0.88 -16.38 18.86
N MET A 210 1.32 -15.37 18.13
CA MET A 210 2.69 -14.86 18.16
C MET A 210 2.91 -13.79 19.24
N ARG A 211 1.87 -13.47 20.04
CA ARG A 211 1.89 -12.43 21.10
C ARG A 211 2.36 -11.06 20.59
N LEU A 212 2.00 -10.72 19.37
CA LEU A 212 2.22 -9.39 18.81
C LEU A 212 1.21 -8.41 19.44
N LYS A 213 1.66 -7.18 19.69
CA LYS A 213 0.83 -6.11 20.29
C LYS A 213 0.49 -5.06 19.25
#